data_c4e0ed2b7da38afaa55772f3edffd351
#
_entry.id   c4e0ed2b7da38afaa55772f3edffd351
#
_cell.length_a   1.000
_cell.length_b   1.000
_cell.length_c   1.000
_cell.angle_alpha   90.00
_cell.angle_beta   90.00
_cell.angle_gamma   90.00
#
_symmetry.space_group_name_H-M   'P 1'
#
loop_
_entity.id
_entity.type
_entity.pdbx_description
1 polymer ?
#
loop_
_entity_poly.entity_id
_entity_poly.type
_entity_poly.pdbx_seq_one_letter_code
_entity_poly.pdbx_strand_id
1 'polypeptide(L)'
;KGNVTLSGLTISDTLTDGNGQLLTLTTTPTFVSATTSSTSTTLQVSGVSTYTATYQVNQQAVDSGQINNTVLVTASSPGQTNNVTDRSDDGDDSDGDTDDDATIVTITASPSLEVTKTASVTDINANGITDKDDNITYSITIKNNGNVTLNGLTLVDTLIDGNNTILSLDSGPTFASASAGSNANKLLVSGVATFTADYTIRQGALDSGRVLNSVLATASSPGQTNNVSDTSDDPTTAAPNDKTITTITASPSIEVTKTVTVTDNG
;
A
#
# COMPACT_ATOMS: atom_id res chain seq x y z
N LYS A 1 22.53 -32.15 28.48
CA LYS A 1 23.95 -32.60 28.51
C LYS A 1 23.96 -34.09 28.87
N GLY A 2 23.74 -34.91 27.84
CA GLY A 2 23.64 -36.37 27.98
C GLY A 2 25.01 -37.03 28.14
N ASN A 3 24.99 -38.26 28.59
CA ASN A 3 26.18 -39.11 28.81
C ASN A 3 26.28 -40.26 27.79
N VAL A 4 25.45 -40.27 26.74
CA VAL A 4 25.46 -41.27 25.69
C VAL A 4 25.50 -40.56 24.30
N THR A 5 26.04 -41.28 23.32
CA THR A 5 25.98 -40.84 21.92
C THR A 5 24.54 -40.92 21.39
N LEU A 6 24.09 -39.90 20.67
CA LEU A 6 22.82 -39.86 19.97
C LEU A 6 23.04 -40.13 18.49
N SER A 7 22.11 -40.80 17.86
CA SER A 7 22.13 -41.13 16.43
C SER A 7 20.80 -40.80 15.76
N GLY A 8 20.80 -40.77 14.44
CA GLY A 8 19.60 -40.51 13.65
C GLY A 8 19.04 -39.09 13.86
N LEU A 9 19.92 -38.09 14.03
CA LEU A 9 19.48 -36.69 14.15
C LEU A 9 18.61 -36.32 12.94
N THR A 10 17.44 -35.77 13.24
CA THR A 10 16.55 -35.14 12.28
C THR A 10 16.20 -33.73 12.78
N ILE A 11 16.11 -32.80 11.82
CA ILE A 11 15.84 -31.38 12.11
C ILE A 11 14.56 -30.99 11.36
N SER A 12 13.58 -30.51 12.10
CA SER A 12 12.34 -29.97 11.57
C SER A 12 12.27 -28.49 11.91
N ASP A 13 12.40 -27.64 10.90
CA ASP A 13 12.37 -26.19 11.03
C ASP A 13 10.96 -25.70 10.68
N THR A 14 10.40 -24.84 11.53
CA THR A 14 9.07 -24.24 11.36
C THR A 14 9.22 -22.73 11.37
N LEU A 15 8.86 -22.10 10.26
CA LEU A 15 8.88 -20.67 10.07
C LEU A 15 7.45 -20.18 9.89
N THR A 16 7.05 -19.15 10.67
CA THR A 16 5.72 -18.51 10.56
C THR A 16 5.85 -17.01 10.49
N ASP A 17 4.84 -16.36 9.92
CA ASP A 17 4.67 -14.92 10.02
C ASP A 17 4.08 -14.50 11.39
N GLY A 18 3.96 -13.19 11.64
CA GLY A 18 3.40 -12.64 12.88
C GLY A 18 1.93 -12.99 13.14
N ASN A 19 1.21 -13.52 12.12
CA ASN A 19 -0.16 -14.02 12.23
C ASN A 19 -0.21 -15.56 12.41
N GLY A 20 0.94 -16.21 12.56
CA GLY A 20 1.05 -17.67 12.71
C GLY A 20 0.88 -18.44 11.40
N GLN A 21 0.89 -17.79 10.23
CA GLN A 21 0.81 -18.47 8.94
C GLN A 21 2.18 -19.00 8.54
N LEU A 22 2.22 -20.24 8.00
CA LEU A 22 3.47 -20.87 7.58
C LEU A 22 4.15 -20.08 6.46
N LEU A 23 5.47 -19.93 6.60
CA LEU A 23 6.38 -19.41 5.59
C LEU A 23 7.29 -20.54 5.10
N THR A 24 7.73 -20.46 3.84
CA THR A 24 8.59 -21.48 3.24
C THR A 24 10.04 -21.01 3.24
N LEU A 25 10.92 -21.74 3.89
CA LEU A 25 12.36 -21.50 3.86
C LEU A 25 12.87 -21.49 2.40
N THR A 26 13.81 -20.61 2.11
CA THR A 26 14.53 -20.58 0.82
C THR A 26 15.49 -21.76 0.71
N THR A 27 16.18 -22.08 1.82
CA THR A 27 16.98 -23.31 1.97
C THR A 27 16.62 -23.97 3.29
N THR A 28 16.39 -25.29 3.25
CA THR A 28 16.17 -26.10 4.46
C THR A 28 17.46 -26.23 5.28
N PRO A 29 17.38 -26.61 6.57
CA PRO A 29 18.55 -26.82 7.39
C PRO A 29 19.60 -27.72 6.75
N THR A 30 20.79 -27.17 6.53
CA THR A 30 21.94 -27.85 5.93
C THR A 30 23.08 -27.92 6.93
N PHE A 31 23.72 -29.09 7.03
CA PHE A 31 24.86 -29.30 7.93
C PHE A 31 26.08 -28.48 7.48
N VAL A 32 26.71 -27.80 8.44
CA VAL A 32 27.89 -26.96 8.22
C VAL A 32 29.14 -27.59 8.85
N SER A 33 29.08 -27.93 10.15
CA SER A 33 30.23 -28.42 10.89
C SER A 33 29.81 -29.16 12.16
N ALA A 34 30.74 -29.94 12.72
CA ALA A 34 30.56 -30.54 14.04
C ALA A 34 31.87 -30.63 14.81
N THR A 35 31.78 -30.78 16.13
CA THR A 35 32.91 -30.98 17.05
C THR A 35 32.89 -32.40 17.63
N THR A 36 33.97 -32.78 18.29
CA THR A 36 34.06 -34.00 19.10
C THR A 36 33.71 -35.27 18.28
N SER A 37 34.10 -35.32 16.97
CA SER A 37 33.76 -36.42 16.05
C SER A 37 32.24 -36.62 15.85
N SER A 38 31.40 -35.65 16.16
CA SER A 38 30.00 -35.61 15.76
C SER A 38 29.87 -35.42 14.25
N THR A 39 28.68 -35.69 13.68
CA THR A 39 28.39 -35.57 12.25
C THR A 39 27.03 -34.93 12.05
N SER A 40 26.54 -34.87 10.82
CA SER A 40 25.17 -34.44 10.50
C SER A 40 24.06 -35.33 11.08
N THR A 41 24.37 -36.56 11.48
CA THR A 41 23.37 -37.54 11.95
C THR A 41 23.71 -38.15 13.30
N THR A 42 24.87 -37.83 13.86
CA THR A 42 25.37 -38.43 15.11
C THR A 42 25.92 -37.32 16.00
N LEU A 43 25.48 -37.28 17.26
CA LEU A 43 25.95 -36.31 18.24
C LEU A 43 26.68 -37.06 19.38
N GLN A 44 27.98 -36.84 19.46
CA GLN A 44 28.83 -37.43 20.55
C GLN A 44 28.57 -36.70 21.85
N VAL A 45 28.94 -37.32 22.99
CA VAL A 45 28.89 -36.67 24.29
C VAL A 45 29.72 -35.39 24.26
N SER A 46 29.12 -34.25 24.69
CA SER A 46 29.67 -32.91 24.60
C SER A 46 29.97 -32.39 23.17
N GLY A 47 29.55 -33.10 22.15
CA GLY A 47 29.65 -32.65 20.75
C GLY A 47 28.60 -31.59 20.39
N VAL A 48 28.93 -30.82 19.38
CA VAL A 48 28.01 -29.81 18.78
C VAL A 48 27.95 -30.08 17.26
N SER A 49 26.77 -30.05 16.69
CA SER A 49 26.54 -30.04 15.25
C SER A 49 25.85 -28.77 14.82
N THR A 50 26.39 -28.05 13.84
CA THR A 50 25.91 -26.75 13.39
C THR A 50 25.24 -26.90 12.02
N TYR A 51 24.07 -26.25 11.88
CA TYR A 51 23.28 -26.21 10.65
C TYR A 51 22.94 -24.77 10.31
N THR A 52 22.65 -24.51 9.04
CA THR A 52 22.15 -23.21 8.56
C THR A 52 20.92 -23.41 7.69
N ALA A 53 19.98 -22.48 7.78
CA ALA A 53 18.84 -22.34 6.90
C ALA A 53 18.73 -20.87 6.47
N THR A 54 18.06 -20.60 5.37
CA THR A 54 17.84 -19.24 4.89
C THR A 54 16.36 -19.02 4.53
N TYR A 55 15.91 -17.81 4.75
CA TYR A 55 14.60 -17.34 4.30
C TYR A 55 14.74 -16.01 3.60
N GLN A 56 14.14 -15.88 2.40
CA GLN A 56 14.00 -14.59 1.73
C GLN A 56 12.66 -13.97 2.14
N VAL A 57 12.72 -12.81 2.81
CA VAL A 57 11.53 -12.10 3.30
C VAL A 57 10.60 -11.78 2.14
N ASN A 58 9.36 -12.22 2.24
CA ASN A 58 8.29 -11.95 1.27
C ASN A 58 7.30 -10.91 1.81
N GLN A 59 6.36 -10.47 0.97
CA GLN A 59 5.38 -9.45 1.36
C GLN A 59 4.46 -9.89 2.51
N GLN A 60 4.13 -11.18 2.60
CA GLN A 60 3.34 -11.73 3.72
C GLN A 60 4.03 -11.48 5.06
N ALA A 61 5.32 -11.75 5.16
CA ALA A 61 6.09 -11.50 6.37
C ALA A 61 6.20 -9.99 6.69
N VAL A 62 6.37 -9.14 5.67
CA VAL A 62 6.39 -7.68 5.85
C VAL A 62 5.04 -7.17 6.35
N ASP A 63 3.94 -7.61 5.76
CA ASP A 63 2.59 -7.20 6.15
C ASP A 63 2.20 -7.69 7.55
N SER A 64 2.76 -8.81 8.01
CA SER A 64 2.54 -9.32 9.37
C SER A 64 3.39 -8.60 10.43
N GLY A 65 4.47 -7.94 10.03
CA GLY A 65 5.39 -7.21 10.90
C GLY A 65 6.36 -8.08 11.70
N GLN A 66 6.34 -9.42 11.50
CA GLN A 66 7.14 -10.34 12.30
C GLN A 66 7.36 -11.67 11.59
N ILE A 67 8.48 -12.31 11.90
CA ILE A 67 8.80 -13.71 11.56
C ILE A 67 9.16 -14.42 12.84
N ASN A 68 8.59 -15.61 13.04
CA ASN A 68 8.89 -16.49 14.17
C ASN A 68 9.49 -17.79 13.62
N ASN A 69 10.59 -18.23 14.21
CA ASN A 69 11.25 -19.48 13.81
C ASN A 69 11.45 -20.39 15.03
N THR A 70 11.11 -21.66 14.87
CA THR A 70 11.40 -22.71 15.85
C THR A 70 11.94 -23.95 15.15
N VAL A 71 12.90 -24.62 15.78
CA VAL A 71 13.48 -25.86 15.26
C VAL A 71 13.23 -26.97 16.27
N LEU A 72 12.66 -28.10 15.81
CA LEU A 72 12.57 -29.34 16.59
C LEU A 72 13.66 -30.31 16.12
N VAL A 73 14.51 -30.73 17.05
CA VAL A 73 15.50 -31.77 16.82
C VAL A 73 15.02 -33.07 17.47
N THR A 74 15.11 -34.18 16.72
CA THR A 74 14.81 -35.52 17.23
C THR A 74 16.00 -36.44 17.00
N ALA A 75 16.30 -37.29 17.95
CA ALA A 75 17.39 -38.24 17.90
C ALA A 75 17.05 -39.52 18.66
N SER A 76 17.92 -40.54 18.51
CA SER A 76 17.79 -41.85 19.16
C SER A 76 18.96 -42.09 20.12
N SER A 77 18.66 -42.49 21.35
CA SER A 77 19.66 -43.04 22.27
C SER A 77 19.90 -44.52 22.01
N PRO A 78 21.00 -45.13 22.52
CA PRO A 78 21.30 -46.55 22.26
C PRO A 78 20.14 -47.46 22.63
N GLY A 79 19.73 -48.29 21.65
CA GLY A 79 18.64 -49.25 21.85
C GLY A 79 17.22 -48.68 21.79
N GLN A 80 17.07 -47.36 21.54
CA GLN A 80 15.78 -46.67 21.43
C GLN A 80 15.68 -45.97 20.07
N THR A 81 14.47 -45.56 19.66
CA THR A 81 14.24 -44.83 18.42
C THR A 81 13.47 -43.55 18.69
N ASN A 82 13.98 -42.41 18.22
CA ASN A 82 13.35 -41.09 18.32
C ASN A 82 12.86 -40.73 19.70
N ASN A 83 13.60 -41.13 20.74
CA ASN A 83 13.21 -40.95 22.15
C ASN A 83 13.81 -39.71 22.82
N VAL A 84 14.62 -38.96 22.11
CA VAL A 84 15.24 -37.72 22.57
C VAL A 84 14.79 -36.61 21.62
N THR A 85 14.12 -35.61 22.15
CA THR A 85 13.65 -34.44 21.40
C THR A 85 13.99 -33.18 22.17
N ASP A 86 14.23 -32.12 21.43
CA ASP A 86 14.47 -30.79 21.97
C ASP A 86 14.02 -29.74 20.97
N ARG A 87 13.45 -28.63 21.45
CA ARG A 87 13.06 -27.49 20.65
C ARG A 87 14.10 -26.38 20.81
N SER A 88 14.29 -25.59 19.76
CA SER A 88 15.20 -24.46 19.84
C SER A 88 14.69 -23.38 20.80
N ASP A 89 15.62 -22.83 21.53
CA ASP A 89 15.53 -21.66 22.36
C ASP A 89 16.22 -20.49 21.64
N ASP A 90 15.78 -19.25 21.85
CA ASP A 90 16.38 -18.06 21.24
C ASP A 90 17.60 -17.54 22.00
N GLY A 91 17.79 -17.99 23.26
CA GLY A 91 18.90 -17.65 24.15
C GLY A 91 18.71 -16.31 24.88
N ASP A 92 17.48 -15.75 24.91
CA ASP A 92 17.13 -14.53 25.63
C ASP A 92 16.12 -14.80 26.76
N ASP A 93 16.62 -15.17 27.94
CA ASP A 93 15.79 -15.40 29.14
C ASP A 93 15.19 -14.11 29.72
N SER A 94 15.47 -12.94 29.14
CA SER A 94 15.04 -11.65 29.70
C SER A 94 13.61 -11.28 29.38
N ASP A 95 12.98 -11.92 28.40
CA ASP A 95 11.62 -11.69 27.98
C ASP A 95 10.58 -12.44 28.82
N GLY A 96 11.03 -13.37 29.68
CA GLY A 96 10.20 -14.11 30.63
C GLY A 96 9.91 -15.55 30.23
N ASP A 97 10.37 -16.00 29.06
CA ASP A 97 10.46 -17.40 28.64
C ASP A 97 11.92 -17.87 28.79
N THR A 98 12.15 -19.08 29.23
CA THR A 98 13.50 -19.59 29.57
C THR A 98 13.87 -20.87 28.85
N ASP A 99 12.94 -21.46 28.11
CA ASP A 99 13.12 -22.73 27.42
C ASP A 99 12.14 -22.85 26.22
N ASP A 100 12.61 -23.35 25.09
CA ASP A 100 11.79 -23.77 23.93
C ASP A 100 11.06 -22.62 23.20
N ASP A 101 11.48 -21.37 23.33
CA ASP A 101 10.84 -20.24 22.68
C ASP A 101 11.30 -20.01 21.23
N ALA A 102 10.56 -19.17 20.52
CA ALA A 102 10.80 -18.90 19.13
C ALA A 102 11.80 -17.74 18.95
N THR A 103 12.76 -17.91 18.05
CA THR A 103 13.54 -16.77 17.56
C THR A 103 12.65 -15.82 16.77
N ILE A 104 12.56 -14.55 17.20
CA ILE A 104 11.68 -13.53 16.62
C ILE A 104 12.47 -12.50 15.84
N VAL A 105 12.04 -12.23 14.60
CA VAL A 105 12.55 -11.11 13.79
C VAL A 105 11.42 -10.13 13.52
N THR A 106 11.53 -8.92 14.09
CA THR A 106 10.57 -7.83 13.86
C THR A 106 10.85 -7.14 12.53
N ILE A 107 9.80 -6.88 11.74
CA ILE A 107 9.85 -6.16 10.48
C ILE A 107 9.09 -4.84 10.63
N THR A 108 9.78 -3.71 10.39
CA THR A 108 9.17 -2.39 10.53
C THR A 108 8.32 -2.03 9.30
N ALA A 109 7.04 -1.77 9.54
CA ALA A 109 6.15 -1.22 8.54
C ALA A 109 6.43 0.28 8.31
N SER A 110 6.47 0.69 7.05
CA SER A 110 6.58 2.09 6.61
C SER A 110 5.52 2.37 5.55
N PRO A 111 4.24 2.55 5.95
CA PRO A 111 3.15 2.80 5.02
C PRO A 111 3.23 4.21 4.44
N SER A 112 2.95 4.37 3.15
CA SER A 112 2.97 5.67 2.47
C SER A 112 2.06 5.66 1.24
N LEU A 113 1.30 6.74 1.03
CA LEU A 113 0.54 7.02 -0.19
C LEU A 113 1.13 8.25 -0.90
N GLU A 114 0.98 8.28 -2.21
CA GLU A 114 1.18 9.45 -3.06
C GLU A 114 -0.05 9.61 -3.95
N VAL A 115 -0.66 10.79 -3.96
CA VAL A 115 -1.84 11.10 -4.76
C VAL A 115 -1.52 12.22 -5.72
N THR A 116 -1.71 11.99 -7.03
CA THR A 116 -1.61 13.03 -8.04
C THR A 116 -2.93 13.21 -8.77
N LYS A 117 -3.21 14.42 -9.22
CA LYS A 117 -4.44 14.75 -9.94
C LYS A 117 -4.16 15.68 -11.11
N THR A 118 -4.71 15.33 -12.27
CA THR A 118 -4.67 16.15 -13.49
C THR A 118 -6.07 16.42 -13.99
N ALA A 119 -6.22 17.48 -14.79
CA ALA A 119 -7.46 17.82 -15.46
C ALA A 119 -7.26 17.91 -16.97
N SER A 120 -8.25 17.49 -17.74
CA SER A 120 -8.35 17.73 -19.18
C SER A 120 -9.72 18.32 -19.51
N VAL A 121 -9.77 19.26 -20.45
CA VAL A 121 -11.01 19.89 -20.90
C VAL A 121 -11.38 19.36 -22.28
N THR A 122 -12.64 18.99 -22.43
CA THR A 122 -13.26 18.71 -23.74
C THR A 122 -14.13 19.89 -24.10
N ASP A 123 -13.76 20.62 -25.18
CA ASP A 123 -14.52 21.70 -25.78
C ASP A 123 -15.69 21.08 -26.57
N ILE A 124 -16.89 21.14 -26.00
CA ILE A 124 -18.09 20.48 -26.52
C ILE A 124 -18.67 21.24 -27.73
N ASN A 125 -18.57 22.58 -27.71
CA ASN A 125 -19.11 23.43 -28.76
C ASN A 125 -18.10 23.75 -29.88
N ALA A 126 -16.83 23.30 -29.71
CA ALA A 126 -15.72 23.47 -30.65
C ALA A 126 -15.43 24.94 -31.02
N ASN A 127 -15.56 25.84 -30.02
CA ASN A 127 -15.30 27.27 -30.20
C ASN A 127 -13.86 27.68 -29.91
N GLY A 128 -13.02 26.73 -29.37
CA GLY A 128 -11.59 26.92 -29.06
C GLY A 128 -11.33 27.59 -27.73
N ILE A 129 -12.34 27.77 -26.88
CA ILE A 129 -12.21 28.34 -25.54
C ILE A 129 -12.82 27.39 -24.48
N THR A 130 -12.31 27.44 -23.27
CA THR A 130 -12.91 26.70 -22.14
C THR A 130 -14.03 27.56 -21.56
N ASP A 131 -15.29 27.20 -21.77
CA ASP A 131 -16.44 27.97 -21.35
C ASP A 131 -17.60 27.10 -20.79
N LYS A 132 -18.79 27.69 -20.73
CA LYS A 132 -19.99 27.02 -20.21
C LYS A 132 -20.38 25.82 -21.11
N ASP A 133 -20.78 24.73 -20.44
CA ASP A 133 -21.20 23.44 -21.02
C ASP A 133 -20.03 22.57 -21.52
N ASP A 134 -18.78 23.03 -21.47
CA ASP A 134 -17.60 22.18 -21.66
C ASP A 134 -17.43 21.21 -20.50
N ASN A 135 -16.77 20.07 -20.76
CA ASN A 135 -16.53 19.05 -19.76
C ASN A 135 -15.08 19.04 -19.28
N ILE A 136 -14.90 19.02 -17.97
CA ILE A 136 -13.61 18.78 -17.33
C ILE A 136 -13.59 17.34 -16.85
N THR A 137 -12.65 16.54 -17.35
CA THR A 137 -12.37 15.19 -16.85
C THR A 137 -11.11 15.22 -15.97
N TYR A 138 -11.25 14.78 -14.74
CA TYR A 138 -10.15 14.61 -13.80
C TYR A 138 -9.63 13.18 -13.85
N SER A 139 -8.29 13.02 -13.85
CA SER A 139 -7.60 11.76 -13.63
C SER A 139 -6.88 11.81 -12.29
N ILE A 140 -7.19 10.86 -11.40
CA ILE A 140 -6.65 10.77 -10.05
C ILE A 140 -5.82 9.50 -9.99
N THR A 141 -4.53 9.63 -9.69
CA THR A 141 -3.61 8.50 -9.57
C THR A 141 -3.16 8.37 -8.13
N ILE A 142 -3.30 7.17 -7.56
CA ILE A 142 -2.93 6.87 -6.18
C ILE A 142 -1.93 5.74 -6.19
N LYS A 143 -0.75 5.98 -5.61
CA LYS A 143 0.38 5.05 -5.57
C LYS A 143 0.73 4.68 -4.13
N ASN A 144 0.99 3.42 -3.89
CA ASN A 144 1.58 2.95 -2.65
C ASN A 144 3.11 3.06 -2.74
N ASN A 145 3.68 4.03 -2.05
CA ASN A 145 5.13 4.25 -1.93
C ASN A 145 5.73 3.63 -0.67
N GLY A 146 4.89 2.98 0.16
CA GLY A 146 5.31 2.26 1.36
C GLY A 146 5.83 0.85 1.09
N ASN A 147 6.19 0.15 2.17
CA ASN A 147 6.65 -1.24 2.13
C ASN A 147 5.58 -2.27 2.54
N VAL A 148 4.36 -1.83 2.85
CA VAL A 148 3.24 -2.70 3.25
C VAL A 148 2.05 -2.55 2.32
N THR A 149 1.23 -3.58 2.23
CA THR A 149 -0.05 -3.54 1.52
C THR A 149 -1.02 -2.58 2.21
N LEU A 150 -1.70 -1.74 1.43
CA LEU A 150 -2.72 -0.83 1.92
C LEU A 150 -4.11 -1.32 1.50
N ASN A 151 -5.07 -1.26 2.43
CA ASN A 151 -6.45 -1.71 2.23
C ASN A 151 -7.44 -0.61 2.60
N GLY A 152 -8.71 -0.77 2.19
CA GLY A 152 -9.77 0.17 2.55
C GLY A 152 -9.58 1.55 1.91
N LEU A 153 -9.06 1.62 0.69
CA LEU A 153 -8.86 2.88 -0.02
C LEU A 153 -10.18 3.62 -0.20
N THR A 154 -10.24 4.85 0.28
CA THR A 154 -11.38 5.76 0.15
C THR A 154 -10.91 7.11 -0.39
N LEU A 155 -11.77 7.78 -1.16
CA LEU A 155 -11.51 9.08 -1.76
C LEU A 155 -12.60 10.07 -1.36
N VAL A 156 -12.18 11.27 -0.95
CA VAL A 156 -13.06 12.41 -0.73
C VAL A 156 -12.64 13.52 -1.67
N ASP A 157 -13.48 13.81 -2.68
CA ASP A 157 -13.25 14.88 -3.66
C ASP A 157 -13.84 16.21 -3.18
N THR A 158 -13.12 17.28 -3.40
CA THR A 158 -13.57 18.65 -3.10
C THR A 158 -13.36 19.52 -4.32
N LEU A 159 -14.48 19.90 -4.98
CA LEU A 159 -14.52 20.82 -6.11
C LEU A 159 -15.08 22.17 -5.67
N ILE A 160 -14.38 23.25 -5.99
CA ILE A 160 -14.82 24.62 -5.72
C ILE A 160 -14.62 25.53 -6.92
N ASP A 161 -15.37 26.62 -6.98
CA ASP A 161 -15.15 27.69 -7.95
C ASP A 161 -14.08 28.71 -7.48
N GLY A 162 -13.78 29.71 -8.30
CA GLY A 162 -12.83 30.78 -8.00
C GLY A 162 -13.22 31.67 -6.80
N ASN A 163 -14.47 31.61 -6.37
CA ASN A 163 -15.02 32.33 -5.22
C ASN A 163 -15.11 31.43 -3.96
N ASN A 164 -14.54 30.20 -4.02
CA ASN A 164 -14.61 29.16 -2.98
C ASN A 164 -16.03 28.60 -2.73
N THR A 165 -16.95 28.73 -3.69
CA THR A 165 -18.26 28.07 -3.62
C THR A 165 -18.08 26.57 -3.93
N ILE A 166 -18.63 25.70 -3.08
CA ILE A 166 -18.60 24.25 -3.30
C ILE A 166 -19.43 23.90 -4.52
N LEU A 167 -18.84 23.14 -5.42
CA LEU A 167 -19.46 22.58 -6.62
C LEU A 167 -19.62 21.07 -6.46
N SER A 168 -20.55 20.50 -7.25
CA SER A 168 -20.76 19.05 -7.29
C SER A 168 -20.24 18.48 -8.61
N LEU A 169 -19.44 17.44 -8.55
CA LEU A 169 -19.09 16.62 -9.71
C LEU A 169 -20.37 16.06 -10.37
N ASP A 170 -20.33 15.83 -11.67
CA ASP A 170 -21.39 15.14 -12.39
C ASP A 170 -21.23 13.62 -12.25
N SER A 171 -19.98 13.15 -12.14
CA SER A 171 -19.67 11.74 -11.87
C SER A 171 -18.34 11.57 -11.14
N GLY A 172 -18.20 10.45 -10.42
CA GLY A 172 -16.95 10.01 -9.80
C GLY A 172 -16.67 10.57 -8.42
N PRO A 173 -15.46 10.33 -7.84
CA PRO A 173 -14.39 9.50 -8.41
C PRO A 173 -14.78 8.03 -8.63
N THR A 174 -14.59 7.54 -9.85
CA THR A 174 -14.91 6.17 -10.28
C THR A 174 -13.62 5.43 -10.65
N PHE A 175 -13.47 4.19 -10.18
CA PHE A 175 -12.31 3.37 -10.50
C PHE A 175 -12.19 3.10 -12.00
N ALA A 176 -11.01 3.35 -12.57
CA ALA A 176 -10.70 3.13 -13.96
C ALA A 176 -9.75 1.94 -14.19
N SER A 177 -8.64 1.89 -13.47
CA SER A 177 -7.64 0.83 -13.64
C SER A 177 -6.72 0.72 -12.43
N ALA A 178 -5.96 -0.40 -12.37
CA ALA A 178 -4.87 -0.54 -11.40
C ALA A 178 -3.75 -1.41 -11.96
N SER A 179 -2.56 -1.31 -11.35
CA SER A 179 -1.36 -2.07 -11.69
C SER A 179 -0.90 -2.96 -10.52
N ALA A 180 0.09 -3.82 -10.79
CA ALA A 180 0.78 -4.67 -9.81
C ALA A 180 -0.17 -5.53 -8.94
N GLY A 181 -1.33 -5.97 -9.49
CA GLY A 181 -2.32 -6.75 -8.76
C GLY A 181 -3.17 -5.96 -7.76
N SER A 182 -3.06 -4.62 -7.77
CA SER A 182 -3.91 -3.71 -6.99
C SER A 182 -5.33 -3.62 -7.58
N ASN A 183 -6.24 -2.98 -6.86
CA ASN A 183 -7.62 -2.74 -7.30
C ASN A 183 -8.21 -1.48 -6.64
N ALA A 184 -9.50 -1.22 -6.81
CA ALA A 184 -10.18 -0.04 -6.28
C ALA A 184 -10.07 0.15 -4.76
N ASN A 185 -9.84 -0.92 -3.99
CA ASN A 185 -9.87 -0.92 -2.53
C ASN A 185 -8.56 -1.36 -1.87
N LYS A 186 -7.60 -1.87 -2.68
CA LYS A 186 -6.35 -2.44 -2.19
C LYS A 186 -5.18 -2.02 -3.08
N LEU A 187 -4.13 -1.48 -2.46
CA LEU A 187 -2.87 -1.14 -3.12
C LEU A 187 -1.75 -2.04 -2.61
N LEU A 188 -1.22 -2.90 -3.46
CA LEU A 188 0.01 -3.64 -3.19
C LEU A 188 1.20 -2.68 -3.23
N VAL A 189 2.34 -3.10 -2.68
CA VAL A 189 3.58 -2.30 -2.71
C VAL A 189 3.95 -1.94 -4.15
N SER A 190 4.26 -0.67 -4.39
CA SER A 190 4.48 -0.07 -5.72
C SER A 190 3.26 -0.11 -6.66
N GLY A 191 2.11 -0.57 -6.17
CA GLY A 191 0.86 -0.59 -6.93
C GLY A 191 0.27 0.80 -7.12
N VAL A 192 -0.42 0.97 -8.24
CA VAL A 192 -1.08 2.22 -8.63
C VAL A 192 -2.54 1.93 -8.92
N ALA A 193 -3.45 2.76 -8.42
CA ALA A 193 -4.86 2.79 -8.82
C ALA A 193 -5.21 4.14 -9.45
N THR A 194 -5.97 4.11 -10.53
CA THR A 194 -6.43 5.31 -11.25
C THR A 194 -7.95 5.41 -11.16
N PHE A 195 -8.42 6.61 -10.88
CA PHE A 195 -9.85 6.97 -10.84
C PHE A 195 -10.10 8.15 -11.76
N THR A 196 -11.35 8.30 -12.21
CA THR A 196 -11.80 9.42 -13.04
C THR A 196 -13.01 10.10 -12.40
N ALA A 197 -13.14 11.40 -12.63
CA ALA A 197 -14.30 12.19 -12.23
C ALA A 197 -14.59 13.26 -13.29
N ASP A 198 -15.85 13.65 -13.45
CA ASP A 198 -16.27 14.60 -14.47
C ASP A 198 -17.06 15.78 -13.88
N TYR A 199 -16.87 16.94 -14.47
CA TYR A 199 -17.60 18.15 -14.16
C TYR A 199 -17.90 18.95 -15.42
N THR A 200 -19.18 19.22 -15.70
CA THR A 200 -19.61 20.13 -16.75
C THR A 200 -19.58 21.56 -16.22
N ILE A 201 -18.91 22.46 -16.93
CA ILE A 201 -18.76 23.87 -16.53
C ILE A 201 -20.12 24.56 -16.51
N ARG A 202 -20.53 25.05 -15.34
CA ARG A 202 -21.76 25.78 -15.12
C ARG A 202 -21.51 27.27 -15.01
N GLN A 203 -22.59 28.09 -15.14
CA GLN A 203 -22.48 29.54 -15.16
C GLN A 203 -21.72 30.13 -13.94
N GLY A 204 -21.91 29.59 -12.73
CA GLY A 204 -21.21 30.08 -11.55
C GLY A 204 -19.69 29.88 -11.64
N ALA A 205 -19.24 28.77 -12.21
CA ALA A 205 -17.83 28.52 -12.44
C ALA A 205 -17.27 29.45 -13.53
N LEU A 206 -18.01 29.69 -14.61
CA LEU A 206 -17.65 30.65 -15.67
C LEU A 206 -17.52 32.06 -15.08
N ASP A 207 -18.48 32.52 -14.28
CA ASP A 207 -18.48 33.85 -13.66
C ASP A 207 -17.32 34.04 -12.65
N SER A 208 -16.84 32.94 -12.05
CA SER A 208 -15.68 32.95 -11.15
C SER A 208 -14.32 32.85 -11.85
N GLY A 209 -14.33 32.50 -13.16
CA GLY A 209 -13.14 32.41 -14.02
C GLY A 209 -12.26 31.18 -13.84
N ARG A 210 -12.59 30.26 -12.92
CA ARG A 210 -11.84 29.02 -12.69
C ARG A 210 -12.58 28.02 -11.80
N VAL A 211 -12.15 26.78 -11.86
CA VAL A 211 -12.48 25.75 -10.86
C VAL A 211 -11.19 25.17 -10.28
N LEU A 212 -11.27 24.76 -9.03
CA LEU A 212 -10.17 24.14 -8.28
C LEU A 212 -10.67 22.84 -7.69
N ASN A 213 -9.89 21.76 -7.88
CA ASN A 213 -10.26 20.45 -7.39
C ASN A 213 -9.10 19.81 -6.60
N SER A 214 -9.43 19.13 -5.51
CA SER A 214 -8.51 18.31 -4.73
C SER A 214 -9.18 17.03 -4.26
N VAL A 215 -8.40 15.98 -4.04
CA VAL A 215 -8.85 14.69 -3.51
C VAL A 215 -8.01 14.34 -2.29
N LEU A 216 -8.69 13.99 -1.19
CA LEU A 216 -8.07 13.31 -0.06
C LEU A 216 -8.26 11.80 -0.24
N ALA A 217 -7.17 11.05 -0.36
CA ALA A 217 -7.19 9.60 -0.30
C ALA A 217 -6.78 9.13 1.10
N THR A 218 -7.46 8.10 1.61
CA THR A 218 -7.17 7.49 2.90
C THR A 218 -7.20 5.98 2.76
N ALA A 219 -6.26 5.29 3.42
CA ALA A 219 -6.16 3.83 3.43
C ALA A 219 -5.66 3.33 4.79
N SER A 220 -5.67 2.02 4.98
CA SER A 220 -5.26 1.33 6.20
C SER A 220 -4.06 0.45 5.93
N SER A 221 -3.00 0.57 6.72
CA SER A 221 -1.91 -0.40 6.76
C SER A 221 -2.30 -1.62 7.62
N PRO A 222 -1.60 -2.75 7.54
CA PRO A 222 -1.89 -3.93 8.34
C PRO A 222 -2.01 -3.63 9.83
N GLY A 223 -3.07 -4.13 10.46
CA GLY A 223 -3.34 -3.92 11.89
C GLY A 223 -3.78 -2.51 12.30
N GLN A 224 -3.88 -1.58 11.35
CA GLN A 224 -4.29 -0.19 11.60
C GLN A 224 -5.55 0.17 10.78
N THR A 225 -6.21 1.27 11.14
CA THR A 225 -7.38 1.75 10.40
C THR A 225 -7.20 3.21 10.02
N ASN A 226 -7.36 3.52 8.72
CA ASN A 226 -7.29 4.88 8.16
C ASN A 226 -6.07 5.69 8.62
N ASN A 227 -4.93 5.03 8.78
CA ASN A 227 -3.71 5.63 9.33
C ASN A 227 -2.77 6.19 8.25
N VAL A 228 -3.13 6.03 6.98
CA VAL A 228 -2.34 6.52 5.83
C VAL A 228 -3.23 7.39 4.98
N SER A 229 -2.83 8.63 4.74
CA SER A 229 -3.59 9.55 3.89
C SER A 229 -2.66 10.48 3.14
N ASP A 230 -3.13 10.95 2.00
CA ASP A 230 -2.47 11.98 1.21
C ASP A 230 -3.50 12.81 0.45
N THR A 231 -3.19 14.10 0.24
CA THR A 231 -4.00 15.02 -0.57
C THR A 231 -3.39 15.14 -1.95
N SER A 232 -4.21 15.12 -2.98
CA SER A 232 -3.74 15.19 -4.36
C SER A 232 -2.87 16.40 -4.63
N ASP A 233 -1.80 16.16 -5.37
CA ASP A 233 -0.87 17.13 -5.90
C ASP A 233 -1.13 17.37 -7.39
N ASP A 234 -1.02 18.62 -7.88
CA ASP A 234 -1.00 18.92 -9.30
C ASP A 234 0.43 18.74 -9.83
N PRO A 235 0.72 17.70 -10.62
CA PRO A 235 2.10 17.43 -11.06
C PRO A 235 2.65 18.49 -12.02
N THR A 236 1.86 19.49 -12.42
CA THR A 236 2.30 20.59 -13.28
C THR A 236 2.90 21.77 -12.49
N THR A 237 2.78 21.75 -11.17
CA THR A 237 3.33 22.78 -10.27
C THR A 237 4.42 22.20 -9.38
N ALA A 238 5.12 23.05 -8.64
CA ALA A 238 6.15 22.62 -7.70
C ALA A 238 5.69 22.65 -6.22
N ALA A 239 4.47 23.12 -5.96
CA ALA A 239 3.94 23.20 -4.61
C ALA A 239 3.31 21.85 -4.22
N PRO A 240 3.67 21.25 -3.06
CA PRO A 240 3.10 19.96 -2.67
C PRO A 240 1.63 20.11 -2.23
N ASN A 241 0.82 19.10 -2.52
CA ASN A 241 -0.59 18.99 -2.11
C ASN A 241 -1.45 20.17 -2.58
N ASP A 242 -1.14 20.73 -3.73
CA ASP A 242 -1.90 21.84 -4.28
C ASP A 242 -3.10 21.35 -5.13
N LYS A 243 -4.05 22.29 -5.32
CA LYS A 243 -5.27 22.00 -6.06
C LYS A 243 -5.01 22.02 -7.55
N THR A 244 -5.55 21.07 -8.27
CA THR A 244 -5.62 21.10 -9.74
C THR A 244 -6.54 22.24 -10.18
N ILE A 245 -6.01 23.20 -10.95
CA ILE A 245 -6.72 24.42 -11.37
C ILE A 245 -7.05 24.33 -12.87
N THR A 246 -8.33 24.52 -13.20
CA THR A 246 -8.78 24.74 -14.57
C THR A 246 -9.26 26.17 -14.72
N THR A 247 -8.59 26.95 -15.58
CA THR A 247 -8.99 28.31 -15.91
C THR A 247 -10.14 28.30 -16.92
N ILE A 248 -11.15 29.12 -16.69
CA ILE A 248 -12.34 29.26 -17.54
C ILE A 248 -12.35 30.66 -18.15
N THR A 249 -12.55 30.74 -19.47
CA THR A 249 -12.47 32.01 -20.19
C THR A 249 -13.87 32.60 -20.40
N ALA A 250 -14.10 33.77 -19.81
CA ALA A 250 -15.31 34.55 -20.07
C ALA A 250 -15.18 35.36 -21.38
N SER A 251 -16.24 35.34 -22.19
CA SER A 251 -16.32 36.13 -23.43
C SER A 251 -17.55 37.07 -23.37
N PRO A 252 -17.46 38.17 -22.58
CA PRO A 252 -18.61 39.05 -22.43
C PRO A 252 -18.93 39.83 -23.70
N SER A 253 -20.20 39.92 -24.06
CA SER A 253 -20.70 40.76 -25.16
C SER A 253 -22.02 41.41 -24.80
N ILE A 254 -22.29 42.59 -25.33
CA ILE A 254 -23.56 43.27 -25.22
C ILE A 254 -23.97 43.78 -26.59
N GLU A 255 -25.22 43.59 -26.94
CA GLU A 255 -25.83 44.15 -28.13
C GLU A 255 -26.98 45.05 -27.74
N VAL A 256 -27.02 46.26 -28.26
CA VAL A 256 -28.09 47.24 -28.04
C VAL A 256 -28.78 47.54 -29.34
N THR A 257 -30.07 47.22 -29.44
CA THR A 257 -30.94 47.61 -30.58
C THR A 257 -31.92 48.68 -30.16
N LYS A 258 -32.13 49.69 -31.02
CA LYS A 258 -33.12 50.75 -30.82
C LYS A 258 -34.06 50.82 -32.04
N THR A 259 -35.32 50.69 -31.82
CA THR A 259 -36.35 50.90 -32.84
C THR A 259 -37.09 52.21 -32.58
N VAL A 260 -37.48 52.90 -33.65
CA VAL A 260 -38.33 54.08 -33.58
C VAL A 260 -39.59 53.81 -34.43
N THR A 261 -40.74 54.14 -33.88
CA THR A 261 -42.00 54.11 -34.61
C THR A 261 -42.50 55.56 -34.68
N VAL A 262 -42.78 56.04 -35.90
CA VAL A 262 -43.38 57.33 -36.12
C VAL A 262 -44.90 57.11 -36.35
N THR A 263 -45.71 57.70 -35.50
CA THR A 263 -47.16 57.71 -35.69
C THR A 263 -47.49 59.06 -36.33
N ASP A 264 -47.96 59.04 -37.56
CA ASP A 264 -48.52 60.22 -38.19
C ASP A 264 -49.96 60.38 -37.70
N ASN A 265 -50.22 61.50 -37.00
CA ASN A 265 -51.53 61.87 -36.53
C ASN A 265 -52.18 62.87 -37.54
N GLY A 266 -52.29 62.51 -38.79
CA GLY A 266 -52.90 63.25 -39.85
C GLY A 266 -53.75 64.45 -39.56
#